data_82c605f5e2761cfa42f69c38f376f828
#
_entry.id   82c605f5e2761cfa42f69c38f376f828
#
_cell.length_a   1.000
_cell.length_b   1.000
_cell.length_c   1.000
_cell.angle_alpha   90.00
_cell.angle_beta   90.00
_cell.angle_gamma   90.00
#
_symmetry.space_group_name_H-M   'P 1'
#
loop_
_entity.id
_entity.type
_entity.pdbx_description
1 polymer ?
#
loop_
_entity_poly.entity_id
_entity_poly.type
_entity_poly.pdbx_seq_one_letter_code
_entity_poly.pdbx_strand_id
1 'polypeptide(L)'
;MAVLASIVHPDYPEDVSVFAERLALFPQGCFALCDAGRLIGYALSHPWLFGEPPRLNSLLGALQQRPTTIHIHDVALLPEARGSGAGSAIVARIAACAASTGVPSMSLVAVDGALSFWERHGFRVDDAAASSSSLPTYGKSARYMVRKLRP
;
A
#
# COMPACT_ATOMS: atom_id res chain seq x y z
N MET A 1 -10.05 10.83 -3.41
CA MET A 1 -9.04 9.76 -3.47
C MET A 1 -8.61 9.51 -4.91
N ALA A 2 -9.47 9.06 -5.82
CA ALA A 2 -9.09 8.77 -7.21
C ALA A 2 -8.44 9.97 -7.96
N VAL A 3 -8.94 11.18 -7.76
CA VAL A 3 -8.32 12.41 -8.33
C VAL A 3 -6.92 12.61 -7.77
N LEU A 4 -6.70 12.40 -6.48
CA LEU A 4 -5.37 12.51 -5.87
C LEU A 4 -4.43 11.43 -6.40
N ALA A 5 -4.92 10.21 -6.56
CA ALA A 5 -4.17 9.10 -7.16
C ALA A 5 -3.70 9.43 -8.57
N SER A 6 -4.55 10.00 -9.42
CA SER A 6 -4.17 10.39 -10.79
C SER A 6 -3.11 11.48 -10.86
N ILE A 7 -3.02 12.33 -9.83
CA ILE A 7 -1.97 13.35 -9.72
C ILE A 7 -0.64 12.74 -9.27
N VAL A 8 -0.68 11.85 -8.28
CA VAL A 8 0.53 11.28 -7.65
C VAL A 8 1.08 10.10 -8.45
N HIS A 9 0.20 9.28 -9.01
CA HIS A 9 0.54 8.05 -9.74
C HIS A 9 -0.06 8.03 -11.15
N PRO A 10 0.28 8.98 -12.04
CA PRO A 10 -0.33 9.08 -13.37
C PRO A 10 -0.10 7.86 -14.25
N ASP A 11 1.00 7.14 -14.05
CA ASP A 11 1.37 5.96 -14.83
C ASP A 11 0.77 4.65 -14.31
N TYR A 12 0.03 4.71 -13.17
CA TYR A 12 -0.60 3.56 -12.52
C TYR A 12 -2.09 3.80 -12.30
N PRO A 13 -2.88 3.99 -13.38
CA PRO A 13 -4.29 4.31 -13.23
C PRO A 13 -5.07 3.13 -12.67
N GLU A 14 -5.95 3.44 -11.72
CA GLU A 14 -6.90 2.49 -11.16
C GLU A 14 -8.31 3.06 -11.16
N ASP A 15 -9.30 2.19 -11.40
CA ASP A 15 -10.70 2.55 -11.38
C ASP A 15 -11.17 2.95 -9.97
N VAL A 16 -12.13 3.86 -9.89
CA VAL A 16 -12.73 4.29 -8.61
C VAL A 16 -13.25 3.11 -7.80
N SER A 17 -13.74 2.07 -8.46
CA SER A 17 -14.24 0.85 -7.83
C SER A 17 -13.17 0.10 -7.04
N VAL A 18 -11.89 0.16 -7.45
CA VAL A 18 -10.77 -0.45 -6.72
C VAL A 18 -10.59 0.24 -5.37
N PHE A 19 -10.57 1.57 -5.35
CA PHE A 19 -10.45 2.35 -4.10
C PHE A 19 -11.66 2.13 -3.19
N ALA A 20 -12.85 2.12 -3.76
CA ALA A 20 -14.09 1.91 -3.01
C ALA A 20 -14.12 0.51 -2.37
N GLU A 21 -13.70 -0.52 -3.10
CA GLU A 21 -13.64 -1.89 -2.57
C GLU A 21 -12.64 -2.00 -1.42
N ARG A 22 -11.42 -1.45 -1.56
CA ARG A 22 -10.41 -1.49 -0.48
C ARG A 22 -10.95 -0.86 0.80
N LEU A 23 -11.59 0.31 0.66
CA LEU A 23 -12.18 1.01 1.80
C LEU A 23 -13.33 0.23 2.43
N ALA A 24 -14.17 -0.41 1.63
CA ALA A 24 -15.30 -1.20 2.12
C ALA A 24 -14.84 -2.49 2.81
N LEU A 25 -13.84 -3.19 2.26
CA LEU A 25 -13.36 -4.46 2.79
C LEU A 25 -12.56 -4.31 4.09
N PHE A 26 -11.73 -3.27 4.22
CA PHE A 26 -10.85 -3.10 5.37
C PHE A 26 -10.67 -1.61 5.75
N PRO A 27 -11.71 -0.94 6.24
CA PRO A 27 -11.66 0.49 6.54
C PRO A 27 -10.61 0.86 7.60
N GLN A 28 -10.32 -0.04 8.55
CA GLN A 28 -9.31 0.18 9.60
C GLN A 28 -7.86 0.23 9.06
N GLY A 29 -7.61 -0.25 7.86
CA GLY A 29 -6.32 -0.15 7.15
C GLY A 29 -6.26 1.01 6.16
N CYS A 30 -7.28 1.87 6.13
CA CYS A 30 -7.38 3.00 5.23
C CYS A 30 -7.28 4.31 6.02
N PHE A 31 -6.41 5.21 5.58
CA PHE A 31 -6.14 6.46 6.27
C PHE A 31 -6.23 7.64 5.31
N ALA A 32 -6.76 8.76 5.81
CA ALA A 32 -6.80 10.03 5.10
C ALA A 32 -5.95 11.06 5.83
N LEU A 33 -5.18 11.84 5.08
CA LEU A 33 -4.49 13.02 5.54
C LEU A 33 -5.22 14.24 5.01
N CYS A 34 -5.75 15.06 5.90
CA CYS A 34 -6.47 16.28 5.56
C CYS A 34 -5.76 17.51 6.11
N ASP A 35 -5.80 18.59 5.35
CA ASP A 35 -5.41 19.93 5.78
C ASP A 35 -6.55 20.91 5.45
N ALA A 36 -6.99 21.66 6.46
CA ALA A 36 -8.12 22.58 6.36
C ALA A 36 -9.35 21.98 5.64
N GLY A 37 -9.67 20.73 5.92
CA GLY A 37 -10.79 20.01 5.31
C GLY A 37 -10.54 19.46 3.89
N ARG A 38 -9.37 19.68 3.31
CA ARG A 38 -8.97 19.18 2.00
C ARG A 38 -8.13 17.91 2.15
N LEU A 39 -8.46 16.87 1.38
CA LEU A 39 -7.64 15.66 1.32
C LEU A 39 -6.31 15.96 0.59
N ILE A 40 -5.18 15.80 1.29
CA ILE A 40 -3.84 16.03 0.76
C ILE A 40 -2.98 14.75 0.72
N GLY A 41 -3.51 13.64 1.24
CA GLY A 41 -2.87 12.33 1.17
C GLY A 41 -3.80 11.24 1.64
N TYR A 42 -3.47 10.00 1.30
CA TYR A 42 -4.17 8.82 1.78
C TYR A 42 -3.27 7.60 1.79
N ALA A 43 -3.71 6.55 2.48
CA ALA A 43 -3.16 5.22 2.37
C ALA A 43 -4.29 4.18 2.36
N LEU A 44 -4.09 3.12 1.57
CA LEU A 44 -4.96 1.96 1.52
C LEU A 44 -4.11 0.72 1.79
N SER A 45 -4.55 -0.08 2.75
CA SER A 45 -3.94 -1.38 3.05
C SER A 45 -5.01 -2.39 3.42
N HIS A 46 -4.68 -3.67 3.28
CA HIS A 46 -5.62 -4.75 3.60
C HIS A 46 -4.89 -6.06 3.93
N PRO A 47 -5.52 -6.96 4.69
CA PRO A 47 -5.00 -8.32 4.89
C PRO A 47 -4.90 -9.07 3.56
N TRP A 48 -3.79 -9.79 3.36
CA TRP A 48 -3.56 -10.54 2.12
C TRP A 48 -2.59 -11.71 2.33
N LEU A 49 -2.25 -12.40 1.23
CA LEU A 49 -1.28 -13.48 1.23
C LEU A 49 0.12 -12.97 0.90
N PHE A 50 1.09 -13.39 1.69
CA PHE A 50 2.50 -13.11 1.44
C PHE A 50 2.94 -13.69 0.09
N GLY A 51 3.71 -12.92 -0.67
CA GLY A 51 4.21 -13.33 -1.97
C GLY A 51 3.21 -13.26 -3.13
N GLU A 52 1.96 -12.85 -2.88
CA GLU A 52 0.91 -12.80 -3.89
C GLU A 52 0.31 -11.39 -4.04
N PRO A 53 1.09 -10.38 -4.47
CA PRO A 53 0.55 -9.03 -4.60
C PRO A 53 -0.62 -9.03 -5.59
N PRO A 54 -1.73 -8.30 -5.28
CA PRO A 54 -2.82 -8.14 -6.23
C PRO A 54 -2.32 -7.50 -7.53
N ARG A 55 -2.98 -7.82 -8.64
CA ARG A 55 -2.71 -7.14 -9.92
C ARG A 55 -3.14 -5.68 -9.83
N LEU A 56 -2.41 -4.81 -10.53
CA LEU A 56 -2.81 -3.41 -10.70
C LEU A 56 -4.22 -3.36 -11.31
N ASN A 57 -5.02 -2.44 -10.82
CA ASN A 57 -6.40 -2.19 -11.27
C ASN A 57 -7.30 -3.45 -11.23
N SER A 58 -7.23 -4.21 -10.15
CA SER A 58 -8.05 -5.40 -9.97
C SER A 58 -8.85 -5.37 -8.65
N LEU A 59 -10.04 -5.93 -8.69
CA LEU A 59 -10.83 -6.16 -7.49
C LEU A 59 -10.32 -7.41 -6.75
N LEU A 60 -10.38 -7.37 -5.41
CA LEU A 60 -10.05 -8.53 -4.56
C LEU A 60 -11.23 -9.51 -4.47
N GLY A 61 -12.45 -9.00 -4.57
CA GLY A 61 -13.68 -9.73 -4.33
C GLY A 61 -13.96 -9.95 -2.84
N ALA A 62 -13.00 -10.48 -2.10
CA ALA A 62 -13.09 -10.69 -0.67
C ALA A 62 -11.70 -10.70 -0.03
N LEU A 63 -11.64 -10.48 1.29
CA LEU A 63 -10.41 -10.66 2.05
C LEU A 63 -10.11 -12.16 2.27
N GLN A 64 -8.82 -12.46 2.42
CA GLN A 64 -8.37 -13.81 2.73
C GLN A 64 -8.77 -14.22 4.16
N GLN A 65 -9.23 -15.46 4.33
CA GLN A 65 -9.62 -15.97 5.65
C GLN A 65 -8.43 -16.16 6.61
N ARG A 66 -7.25 -16.45 6.06
CA ARG A 66 -5.99 -16.63 6.82
C ARG A 66 -4.90 -15.77 6.19
N PRO A 67 -4.95 -14.46 6.41
CA PRO A 67 -3.94 -13.56 5.87
C PRO A 67 -2.58 -13.81 6.52
N THR A 68 -1.52 -13.62 5.76
CA THR A 68 -0.14 -13.77 6.22
C THR A 68 0.66 -12.48 6.09
N THR A 69 0.04 -11.42 5.59
CA THR A 69 0.60 -10.08 5.49
C THR A 69 -0.49 -9.01 5.50
N ILE A 70 -0.16 -7.79 5.89
CA ILE A 70 -0.90 -6.61 5.47
C ILE A 70 -0.25 -6.10 4.20
N HIS A 71 -0.99 -6.11 3.11
CA HIS A 71 -0.54 -5.53 1.85
C HIS A 71 -0.88 -4.05 1.80
N ILE A 72 0.14 -3.20 1.65
CA ILE A 72 -0.03 -1.77 1.41
C ILE A 72 -0.31 -1.61 -0.08
N HIS A 73 -1.58 -1.33 -0.40
CA HIS A 73 -2.03 -1.22 -1.77
C HIS A 73 -1.58 0.08 -2.42
N ASP A 74 -1.74 1.19 -1.70
CA ASP A 74 -1.38 2.51 -2.21
C ASP A 74 -1.11 3.51 -1.07
N VAL A 75 -0.13 4.36 -1.25
CA VAL A 75 0.15 5.52 -0.41
C VAL A 75 0.41 6.70 -1.33
N ALA A 76 -0.40 7.72 -1.25
CA ALA A 76 -0.27 8.92 -2.06
C ALA A 76 -0.26 10.18 -1.19
N LEU A 77 0.71 11.05 -1.43
CA LEU A 77 0.84 12.36 -0.80
C LEU A 77 0.99 13.43 -1.88
N LEU A 78 0.17 14.46 -1.81
CA LEU A 78 0.38 15.64 -2.66
C LEU A 78 1.74 16.28 -2.35
N PRO A 79 2.35 17.01 -3.32
CA PRO A 79 3.66 17.63 -3.13
C PRO A 79 3.77 18.48 -1.86
N GLU A 80 2.74 19.23 -1.50
CA GLU A 80 2.69 20.07 -0.30
C GLU A 80 2.72 19.27 1.02
N ALA A 81 2.30 18.01 1.00
CA ALA A 81 2.35 17.12 2.17
C ALA A 81 3.68 16.38 2.32
N ARG A 82 4.54 16.43 1.29
CA ARG A 82 5.84 15.76 1.32
C ARG A 82 6.85 16.53 2.19
N GLY A 83 7.78 15.80 2.81
CA GLY A 83 8.80 16.41 3.67
C GLY A 83 8.30 16.87 5.05
N SER A 84 6.99 16.74 5.34
CA SER A 84 6.38 17.11 6.63
C SER A 84 6.41 16.00 7.69
N GLY A 85 6.92 14.82 7.35
CA GLY A 85 6.82 13.62 8.18
C GLY A 85 5.52 12.83 8.01
N ALA A 86 4.61 13.31 7.15
CA ALA A 86 3.31 12.67 6.90
C ALA A 86 3.43 11.23 6.39
N GLY A 87 4.39 10.97 5.49
CA GLY A 87 4.65 9.62 4.98
C GLY A 87 5.05 8.66 6.08
N SER A 88 5.95 9.07 6.98
CA SER A 88 6.35 8.26 8.14
C SER A 88 5.19 8.03 9.10
N ALA A 89 4.37 9.04 9.33
CA ALA A 89 3.19 8.93 10.20
C ALA A 89 2.16 7.94 9.62
N ILE A 90 1.90 7.98 8.31
CA ILE A 90 1.02 7.03 7.64
C ILE A 90 1.56 5.60 7.77
N VAL A 91 2.85 5.38 7.49
CA VAL A 91 3.47 4.03 7.62
C VAL A 91 3.39 3.52 9.06
N ALA A 92 3.59 4.38 10.05
CA ALA A 92 3.44 4.00 11.45
C ALA A 92 2.00 3.59 11.80
N ARG A 93 1.00 4.28 11.26
CA ARG A 93 -0.42 3.92 11.41
C ARG A 93 -0.74 2.56 10.81
N ILE A 94 -0.25 2.30 9.59
CA ILE A 94 -0.43 0.99 8.95
C ILE A 94 0.27 -0.10 9.76
N ALA A 95 1.47 0.15 10.27
CA ALA A 95 2.21 -0.82 11.08
C ALA A 95 1.48 -1.15 12.39
N ALA A 96 0.89 -0.16 13.05
CA ALA A 96 0.07 -0.38 14.24
C ALA A 96 -1.19 -1.21 13.93
N CYS A 97 -1.86 -0.91 12.82
CA CYS A 97 -2.98 -1.69 12.33
C CYS A 97 -2.55 -3.14 12.02
N ALA A 98 -1.44 -3.34 11.33
CA ALA A 98 -0.92 -4.67 11.02
C ALA A 98 -0.61 -5.47 12.28
N ALA A 99 0.02 -4.85 13.28
CA ALA A 99 0.31 -5.49 14.56
C ALA A 99 -0.97 -5.98 15.27
N SER A 100 -2.06 -5.21 15.19
CA SER A 100 -3.35 -5.58 15.80
C SER A 100 -4.03 -6.76 15.11
N THR A 101 -3.68 -7.07 13.87
CA THR A 101 -4.23 -8.23 13.14
C THR A 101 -3.49 -9.53 13.41
N GLY A 102 -2.30 -9.47 14.04
CA GLY A 102 -1.48 -10.65 14.32
C GLY A 102 -0.75 -11.24 13.12
N VAL A 103 -0.75 -10.58 11.95
CA VAL A 103 0.01 -11.05 10.79
C VAL A 103 1.52 -10.86 10.99
N PRO A 104 2.37 -11.74 10.44
CA PRO A 104 3.81 -11.68 10.68
C PRO A 104 4.55 -10.64 9.83
N SER A 105 3.89 -10.02 8.85
CA SER A 105 4.55 -9.11 7.91
C SER A 105 3.65 -8.04 7.33
N MET A 106 4.28 -7.02 6.75
CA MET A 106 3.67 -6.09 5.80
C MET A 106 4.37 -6.25 4.45
N SER A 107 3.64 -6.08 3.36
CA SER A 107 4.16 -6.17 2.00
C SER A 107 3.62 -5.04 1.12
N LEU A 108 4.32 -4.77 0.02
CA LEU A 108 3.90 -3.80 -0.98
C LEU A 108 4.60 -4.05 -2.32
N VAL A 109 4.14 -3.37 -3.35
CA VAL A 109 4.86 -3.23 -4.62
C VAL A 109 5.35 -1.79 -4.72
N ALA A 110 6.67 -1.60 -4.71
CA ALA A 110 7.30 -0.30 -4.89
C ALA A 110 7.49 0.01 -6.37
N VAL A 111 7.15 1.23 -6.78
CA VAL A 111 7.26 1.74 -8.15
C VAL A 111 7.94 3.11 -8.15
N ASP A 112 8.44 3.54 -9.31
CA ASP A 112 8.87 4.91 -9.60
C ASP A 112 9.76 5.59 -8.52
N GLY A 113 10.89 4.97 -8.19
CA GLY A 113 11.86 5.60 -7.29
C GLY A 113 11.43 5.62 -5.82
N ALA A 114 10.30 5.00 -5.45
CA ALA A 114 9.84 4.93 -4.07
C ALA A 114 10.65 3.94 -3.20
N LEU A 115 11.57 3.19 -3.78
CA LEU A 115 12.33 2.15 -3.11
C LEU A 115 13.02 2.67 -1.83
N SER A 116 13.76 3.79 -1.95
CA SER A 116 14.50 4.36 -0.83
C SER A 116 13.59 4.85 0.31
N PHE A 117 12.40 5.33 -0.02
CA PHE A 117 11.40 5.68 0.99
C PHE A 117 11.00 4.44 1.81
N TRP A 118 10.67 3.34 1.14
CA TRP A 118 10.24 2.12 1.81
C TRP A 118 11.39 1.44 2.58
N GLU A 119 12.62 1.50 2.05
CA GLU A 119 13.81 0.99 2.76
C GLU A 119 14.05 1.70 4.09
N ARG A 120 13.88 3.03 4.13
CA ARG A 120 13.97 3.81 5.38
C ARG A 120 12.90 3.43 6.41
N HIS A 121 11.78 2.85 5.95
CA HIS A 121 10.70 2.35 6.81
C HIS A 121 10.80 0.85 7.12
N GLY A 122 11.97 0.25 6.87
CA GLY A 122 12.28 -1.13 7.25
C GLY A 122 11.81 -2.20 6.27
N PHE A 123 11.32 -1.81 5.09
CA PHE A 123 11.04 -2.76 4.01
C PHE A 123 12.31 -3.16 3.29
N ARG A 124 12.33 -4.38 2.76
CA ARG A 124 13.41 -4.92 1.94
C ARG A 124 12.83 -5.59 0.70
N VAL A 125 13.56 -5.47 -0.40
CA VAL A 125 13.18 -6.16 -1.65
C VAL A 125 13.23 -7.66 -1.42
N ASP A 126 12.19 -8.35 -1.83
CA ASP A 126 12.05 -9.80 -1.78
C ASP A 126 11.30 -10.31 -3.03
N ASP A 127 11.82 -9.99 -4.20
CA ASP A 127 11.22 -10.37 -5.47
C ASP A 127 11.13 -11.91 -5.63
N ALA A 128 12.03 -12.65 -4.96
CA ALA A 128 12.01 -14.10 -4.98
C ALA A 128 10.79 -14.69 -4.25
N ALA A 129 10.23 -13.96 -3.28
CA ALA A 129 9.01 -14.36 -2.61
C ALA A 129 7.75 -14.08 -3.43
N ALA A 130 7.83 -13.16 -4.40
CA ALA A 130 6.71 -12.82 -5.26
C ALA A 130 6.52 -13.93 -6.32
N SER A 131 5.65 -14.87 -6.03
CA SER A 131 5.34 -15.99 -6.94
C SER A 131 4.48 -15.59 -8.13
N SER A 132 4.10 -14.32 -8.26
CA SER A 132 2.94 -13.97 -9.04
C SER A 132 3.25 -13.35 -10.40
N SER A 133 2.36 -13.63 -11.33
CA SER A 133 2.18 -12.91 -12.58
C SER A 133 1.68 -11.47 -12.39
N SER A 134 1.44 -11.03 -11.14
CA SER A 134 0.89 -9.71 -10.84
C SER A 134 1.93 -8.61 -10.85
N LEU A 135 3.17 -8.90 -10.43
CA LEU A 135 4.24 -7.91 -10.37
C LEU A 135 4.49 -7.21 -11.73
N PRO A 136 4.53 -7.92 -12.88
CA PRO A 136 4.68 -7.27 -14.18
C PRO A 136 3.58 -6.27 -14.54
N THR A 137 2.40 -6.33 -13.93
CA THR A 137 1.32 -5.36 -14.17
C THR A 137 1.68 -3.95 -13.69
N TYR A 138 2.66 -3.83 -12.79
CA TYR A 138 3.19 -2.56 -12.28
C TYR A 138 4.41 -2.06 -13.06
N GLY A 139 4.81 -2.75 -14.13
CA GLY A 139 5.97 -2.38 -14.94
C GLY A 139 7.27 -3.08 -14.52
N LYS A 140 8.31 -2.91 -15.35
CA LYS A 140 9.59 -3.61 -15.21
C LYS A 140 10.42 -3.17 -14.00
N SER A 141 10.22 -1.94 -13.52
CA SER A 141 10.93 -1.37 -12.36
C SER A 141 10.27 -1.72 -11.02
N ALA A 142 9.09 -2.32 -11.04
CA ALA A 142 8.37 -2.68 -9.83
C ALA A 142 9.14 -3.72 -9.01
N ARG A 143 9.14 -3.53 -7.68
CA ARG A 143 9.78 -4.42 -6.72
C ARG A 143 8.80 -4.83 -5.64
N TYR A 144 8.73 -6.11 -5.37
CA TYR A 144 8.01 -6.60 -4.20
C TYR A 144 8.86 -6.37 -2.95
N MET A 145 8.29 -5.70 -1.96
CA MET A 145 9.00 -5.38 -0.73
C MET A 145 8.25 -5.89 0.49
N VAL A 146 9.00 -6.31 1.49
CA VAL A 146 8.49 -6.91 2.72
C VAL A 146 9.14 -6.28 3.93
N ARG A 147 8.34 -6.06 4.97
CA ARG A 147 8.79 -5.75 6.32
C ARG A 147 8.23 -6.79 7.29
N LYS A 148 9.10 -7.55 7.94
CA LYS A 148 8.69 -8.46 9.02
C LYS A 148 8.25 -7.65 10.23
N LEU A 149 7.15 -8.03 10.83
CA LEU A 149 6.71 -7.50 12.11
C LEU A 149 7.36 -8.34 13.22
N ARG A 150 7.79 -7.68 14.28
CA ARG A 150 8.28 -8.40 15.45
C ARG A 150 7.10 -9.02 16.18
N PRO A 151 7.26 -10.24 16.72
CA PRO A 151 6.23 -10.86 17.56
C PRO A 151 5.97 -10.02 18.82
#